data_ea062e8428114bef388e10f4dd7d60f2
#
_entry.id   ea062e8428114bef388e10f4dd7d60f2
#
_cell.length_a   1.000
_cell.length_b   1.000
_cell.length_c   1.000
_cell.angle_alpha   90.00
_cell.angle_beta   90.00
_cell.angle_gamma   90.00
#
_symmetry.space_group_name_H-M   'P 1'
#
loop_
_entity.id
_entity.type
_entity.pdbx_description
1 polymer ?
#
loop_
_entity_poly.entity_id
_entity_poly.type
_entity_poly.pdbx_seq_one_letter_code
_entity_poly.pdbx_strand_id
1 'polypeptide(L)'
;MKHDKEGAGYRHQRLEVSIAEELRSLLRDDVSDPDLDRVGVTAVALSSDYKNAKVHFVIARGRSRAAVERALERATAFLRRRLADSIELKRTPDLRFVFEAEIDMGPTE
;
A
#
# COMPACT_ATOMS: atom_id res chain seq x y z
N MET A 1 -19.29 22.34 12.37
CA MET A 1 -19.67 21.53 11.36
C MET A 1 -18.61 21.23 10.37
N LYS A 2 -18.32 22.16 9.53
CA LYS A 2 -17.29 21.96 8.55
C LYS A 2 -15.95 21.70 9.15
N HIS A 3 -15.65 22.36 10.26
CA HIS A 3 -14.35 22.19 10.89
C HIS A 3 -14.11 20.77 11.35
N ASP A 4 -15.11 20.15 11.94
CA ASP A 4 -14.96 18.78 12.41
C ASP A 4 -14.72 17.84 11.26
N LYS A 5 -15.45 18.04 10.17
CA LYS A 5 -15.27 17.23 8.99
C LYS A 5 -13.90 17.42 8.39
N GLU A 6 -13.46 18.65 8.31
CA GLU A 6 -12.16 18.94 7.75
C GLU A 6 -11.06 18.35 8.60
N GLY A 7 -11.18 18.46 9.92
CA GLY A 7 -10.20 17.90 10.82
C GLY A 7 -10.12 16.39 10.70
N ALA A 8 -11.28 15.73 10.66
CA ALA A 8 -11.32 14.29 10.52
C ALA A 8 -10.76 13.87 9.16
N GLY A 9 -11.12 14.63 8.11
CA GLY A 9 -10.61 14.32 6.78
C GLY A 9 -9.12 14.48 6.66
N TYR A 10 -8.58 15.49 7.31
CA TYR A 10 -7.16 15.75 7.27
C TYR A 10 -6.38 14.61 7.95
N ARG A 11 -6.83 14.20 9.12
CA ARG A 11 -6.19 13.09 9.82
C ARG A 11 -6.26 11.82 8.99
N HIS A 12 -7.42 11.59 8.40
CA HIS A 12 -7.65 10.43 7.55
C HIS A 12 -6.66 10.43 6.39
N GLN A 13 -6.56 11.57 5.71
CA GLN A 13 -5.64 11.69 4.59
C GLN A 13 -4.19 11.51 4.99
N ARG A 14 -3.82 12.06 6.15
CA ARG A 14 -2.44 11.89 6.62
C ARG A 14 -2.11 10.44 6.88
N LEU A 15 -3.05 9.68 7.42
CA LEU A 15 -2.83 8.26 7.63
C LEU A 15 -2.69 7.53 6.31
N GLU A 16 -3.52 7.89 5.33
CA GLU A 16 -3.43 7.27 4.01
C GLU A 16 -2.05 7.51 3.40
N VAL A 17 -1.55 8.72 3.50
CA VAL A 17 -0.23 9.06 2.98
C VAL A 17 0.86 8.30 3.73
N SER A 18 0.76 8.26 5.05
CA SER A 18 1.76 7.57 5.86
C SER A 18 1.80 6.08 5.55
N ILE A 19 0.63 5.47 5.39
CA ILE A 19 0.58 4.05 5.05
C ILE A 19 1.18 3.80 3.68
N ALA A 20 0.86 4.67 2.72
CA ALA A 20 1.41 4.51 1.38
C ALA A 20 2.92 4.61 1.39
N GLU A 21 3.46 5.60 2.10
CA GLU A 21 4.91 5.79 2.16
C GLU A 21 5.60 4.62 2.82
N GLU A 22 5.00 4.11 3.90
CA GLU A 22 5.61 2.98 4.58
C GLU A 22 5.56 1.73 3.72
N LEU A 23 4.44 1.50 3.03
CA LEU A 23 4.35 0.35 2.14
C LEU A 23 5.37 0.43 1.00
N ARG A 24 5.57 1.62 0.45
CA ARG A 24 6.58 1.79 -0.59
C ARG A 24 7.97 1.42 -0.07
N SER A 25 8.27 1.88 1.12
CA SER A 25 9.56 1.59 1.74
C SER A 25 9.73 0.11 2.02
N LEU A 26 8.70 -0.53 2.57
CA LEU A 26 8.76 -1.95 2.90
C LEU A 26 8.93 -2.81 1.65
N LEU A 27 8.19 -2.48 0.59
CA LEU A 27 8.28 -3.25 -0.65
C LEU A 27 9.62 -3.06 -1.32
N ARG A 28 10.21 -1.88 -1.21
CA ARG A 28 11.50 -1.60 -1.82
C ARG A 28 12.65 -2.24 -1.04
N ASP A 29 12.60 -2.14 0.29
CA ASP A 29 13.78 -2.43 1.09
C ASP A 29 13.68 -3.71 1.91
N ASP A 30 12.49 -4.12 2.32
CA ASP A 30 12.33 -5.16 3.32
C ASP A 30 11.70 -6.44 2.80
N VAL A 31 11.16 -6.43 1.60
CA VAL A 31 10.54 -7.61 1.01
C VAL A 31 11.43 -8.06 -0.14
N SER A 32 11.88 -9.30 -0.09
CA SER A 32 12.81 -9.80 -1.09
C SER A 32 12.19 -10.78 -2.07
N ASP A 33 10.89 -10.72 -2.27
CA ASP A 33 10.20 -11.57 -3.22
C ASP A 33 10.42 -11.01 -4.63
N PRO A 34 11.04 -11.76 -5.54
CA PRO A 34 11.33 -11.23 -6.88
C PRO A 34 10.06 -10.85 -7.66
N ASP A 35 8.92 -11.45 -7.33
CA ASP A 35 7.68 -11.08 -8.01
C ASP A 35 7.19 -9.71 -7.58
N LEU A 36 7.74 -9.15 -6.52
CA LEU A 36 7.36 -7.82 -6.06
C LEU A 36 8.35 -6.74 -6.47
N ASP A 37 9.35 -7.10 -7.25
CA ASP A 37 10.31 -6.13 -7.74
C ASP A 37 9.58 -5.10 -8.60
N ARG A 38 9.81 -3.82 -8.29
CA ARG A 38 9.29 -2.71 -9.06
C ARG A 38 7.76 -2.62 -9.05
N VAL A 39 7.13 -3.11 -7.98
CA VAL A 39 5.71 -2.84 -7.77
C VAL A 39 5.58 -1.44 -7.18
N GLY A 40 4.75 -0.60 -7.78
CA GLY A 40 4.58 0.77 -7.33
C GLY A 40 3.26 0.97 -6.64
N VAL A 41 3.28 1.45 -5.40
CA VAL A 41 2.06 1.83 -4.68
C VAL A 41 1.74 3.26 -5.09
N THR A 42 0.57 3.46 -5.68
CA THR A 42 0.18 4.78 -6.16
C THR A 42 -0.66 5.55 -5.15
N ALA A 43 -1.49 4.85 -4.39
CA ALA A 43 -2.34 5.51 -3.41
C ALA A 43 -2.88 4.49 -2.43
N VAL A 44 -3.28 4.97 -1.26
CA VAL A 44 -3.97 4.16 -0.26
C VAL A 44 -5.25 4.88 0.11
N ALA A 45 -6.36 4.15 0.12
CA ALA A 45 -7.65 4.69 0.52
C ALA A 45 -8.16 3.91 1.72
N LEU A 46 -8.25 4.57 2.88
CA LEU A 46 -8.77 3.97 4.09
C LEU A 46 -10.28 4.07 4.12
N SER A 47 -10.94 3.01 4.57
CA SER A 47 -12.37 3.06 4.81
C SER A 47 -12.66 4.03 5.96
N SER A 48 -13.91 4.50 6.02
CA SER A 48 -14.26 5.50 7.03
C SER A 48 -14.12 4.96 8.45
N ASP A 49 -14.25 3.66 8.63
CA ASP A 49 -14.09 3.05 9.96
C ASP A 49 -12.65 2.59 10.22
N TYR A 50 -11.73 2.87 9.31
CA TYR A 50 -10.31 2.56 9.44
C TYR A 50 -10.00 1.07 9.45
N LYS A 51 -10.96 0.24 9.09
CA LYS A 51 -10.75 -1.21 9.15
C LYS A 51 -10.15 -1.79 7.89
N ASN A 52 -10.28 -1.08 6.77
CA ASN A 52 -9.80 -1.58 5.49
C ASN A 52 -9.02 -0.51 4.76
N ALA A 53 -7.94 -0.92 4.11
CA ALA A 53 -7.13 -0.04 3.28
C ALA A 53 -7.03 -0.64 1.89
N LYS A 54 -7.50 0.12 0.90
CA LYS A 54 -7.29 -0.26 -0.50
C LYS A 54 -5.96 0.31 -0.94
N VAL A 55 -5.06 -0.58 -1.33
CA VAL A 55 -3.72 -0.20 -1.76
C VAL A 55 -3.66 -0.34 -3.27
N HIS A 56 -3.65 0.79 -3.96
CA HIS A 56 -3.62 0.81 -5.42
C HIS A 56 -2.19 0.63 -5.89
N PHE A 57 -1.99 -0.22 -6.88
CA PHE A 57 -0.64 -0.49 -7.34
C PHE A 57 -0.54 -0.62 -8.85
N VAL A 58 0.66 -0.36 -9.33
CA VAL A 58 1.02 -0.55 -10.74
C VAL A 58 2.17 -1.55 -10.80
N ILE A 59 2.31 -2.20 -11.94
CA ILE A 59 3.40 -3.14 -12.15
C ILE A 59 4.17 -2.74 -13.39
N ALA A 60 5.40 -3.20 -13.48
CA ALA A 60 6.21 -2.94 -14.65
C ALA A 60 5.69 -3.74 -15.84
N ARG A 61 5.74 -3.13 -17.00
CA ARG A 61 5.29 -3.77 -18.22
C ARG A 61 6.02 -5.10 -18.41
N GLY A 62 5.28 -6.12 -18.78
CA GLY A 62 5.86 -7.44 -18.99
C GLY A 62 5.84 -8.35 -17.78
N ARG A 63 5.46 -7.82 -16.61
CA ARG A 63 5.35 -8.65 -15.42
C ARG A 63 4.00 -9.34 -15.38
N SER A 64 3.95 -10.47 -14.70
CA SER A 64 2.70 -11.19 -14.57
C SER A 64 1.88 -10.60 -13.43
N ARG A 65 0.73 -10.05 -13.76
CA ARG A 65 -0.17 -9.51 -12.75
C ARG A 65 -0.56 -10.58 -11.73
N ALA A 66 -0.86 -11.78 -12.21
CA ALA A 66 -1.28 -12.85 -11.31
C ALA A 66 -0.18 -13.21 -10.32
N ALA A 67 1.07 -13.26 -10.80
CA ALA A 67 2.19 -13.59 -9.93
C ALA A 67 2.39 -12.48 -8.89
N VAL A 68 2.26 -11.21 -9.32
CA VAL A 68 2.40 -10.10 -8.39
C VAL A 68 1.30 -10.15 -7.33
N GLU A 69 0.07 -10.41 -7.75
CA GLU A 69 -1.04 -10.45 -6.78
C GLU A 69 -0.86 -11.57 -5.77
N ARG A 70 -0.38 -12.73 -6.21
CA ARG A 70 -0.10 -13.83 -5.27
C ARG A 70 1.02 -13.45 -4.31
N ALA A 71 2.04 -12.77 -4.81
CA ALA A 71 3.15 -12.35 -3.96
C ALA A 71 2.71 -11.31 -2.94
N LEU A 72 1.83 -10.38 -3.33
CA LEU A 72 1.28 -9.42 -2.39
C LEU A 72 0.48 -10.11 -1.31
N GLU A 73 -0.27 -11.13 -1.67
CA GLU A 73 -1.00 -11.91 -0.68
C GLU A 73 -0.06 -12.57 0.31
N ARG A 74 1.02 -13.18 -0.20
CA ARG A 74 2.00 -13.82 0.69
C ARG A 74 2.63 -12.81 1.64
N ALA A 75 2.83 -11.59 1.19
CA ALA A 75 3.50 -10.57 1.98
C ALA A 75 2.57 -9.83 2.95
N THR A 76 1.27 -10.03 2.85
CA THR A 76 0.31 -9.22 3.57
C THR A 76 0.51 -9.24 5.08
N ALA A 77 0.70 -10.42 5.67
CA ALA A 77 0.87 -10.50 7.13
C ALA A 77 2.11 -9.76 7.58
N PHE A 78 3.20 -9.88 6.85
CA PHE A 78 4.43 -9.18 7.15
C PHE A 78 4.21 -7.66 7.05
N LEU A 79 3.57 -7.22 5.96
CA LEU A 79 3.34 -5.80 5.75
C LEU A 79 2.47 -5.21 6.86
N ARG A 80 1.41 -5.93 7.24
CA ARG A 80 0.54 -5.45 8.31
C ARG A 80 1.29 -5.34 9.63
N ARG A 81 2.13 -6.32 9.94
CA ARG A 81 2.90 -6.29 11.18
C ARG A 81 3.85 -5.09 11.21
N ARG A 82 4.51 -4.83 10.09
CA ARG A 82 5.44 -3.71 10.03
C ARG A 82 4.72 -2.37 10.09
N LEU A 83 3.52 -2.30 9.48
CA LEU A 83 2.72 -1.08 9.62
C LEU A 83 2.35 -0.83 11.06
N ALA A 84 1.98 -1.86 11.80
CA ALA A 84 1.63 -1.72 13.20
C ALA A 84 2.80 -1.21 14.03
N ASP A 85 4.02 -1.60 13.64
CA ASP A 85 5.21 -1.14 14.35
C ASP A 85 5.62 0.27 13.98
N SER A 86 5.35 0.69 12.75
CA SER A 86 5.87 1.95 12.23
C SER A 86 4.90 3.11 12.36
N ILE A 87 3.61 2.84 12.38
CA ILE A 87 2.59 3.88 12.40
C ILE A 87 1.69 3.64 13.58
N GLU A 88 1.41 4.73 14.31
CA GLU A 88 0.55 4.63 15.47
C GLU A 88 -0.90 4.50 15.02
N LEU A 89 -1.38 3.27 15.04
CA LEU A 89 -2.75 2.97 14.63
C LEU A 89 -3.44 2.26 15.78
N LYS A 90 -4.68 2.62 16.02
CA LYS A 90 -5.48 1.89 17.01
C LYS A 90 -5.67 0.46 16.58
N ARG A 91 -5.79 0.27 15.29
CA ARG A 91 -6.01 -1.03 14.70
C ARG A 91 -5.37 -1.03 13.33
N THR A 92 -4.62 -2.08 13.04
CA THR A 92 -4.02 -2.20 11.71
C THR A 92 -5.10 -2.62 10.72
N PRO A 93 -5.32 -1.84 9.66
CA PRO A 93 -6.36 -2.19 8.70
C PRO A 93 -6.01 -3.43 7.90
N ASP A 94 -7.01 -4.11 7.41
CA ASP A 94 -6.80 -5.15 6.43
C ASP A 94 -6.38 -4.49 5.13
N LEU A 95 -5.41 -5.09 4.46
CA LEU A 95 -4.90 -4.56 3.20
C LEU A 95 -5.57 -5.26 2.03
N ARG A 96 -6.10 -4.49 1.11
CA ARG A 96 -6.68 -5.01 -0.11
C ARG A 96 -5.95 -4.36 -1.27
N PHE A 97 -5.28 -5.15 -2.08
CA PHE A 97 -4.48 -4.62 -3.17
C PHE A 97 -5.32 -4.53 -4.44
N VAL A 98 -5.28 -3.34 -5.07
CA VAL A 98 -6.10 -3.04 -6.23
C VAL A 98 -5.18 -2.69 -7.39
N PHE A 99 -5.21 -3.53 -8.42
CA PHE A 99 -4.39 -3.32 -9.61
C PHE A 99 -4.90 -2.13 -10.40
N GLU A 100 -3.98 -1.27 -10.83
CA GLU A 100 -4.35 -0.13 -11.65
C GLU A 100 -3.88 -0.26 -13.10
N ALA A 101 -2.60 -0.59 -13.29
CA ALA A 101 -2.08 -0.58 -14.64
C ALA A 101 -0.70 -1.23 -14.70
N GLU A 102 -0.34 -1.65 -15.90
CA GLU A 102 1.06 -1.89 -16.24
C GLU A 102 1.62 -0.60 -16.77
N ILE A 103 2.80 -0.23 -16.32
CA ILE A 103 3.42 0.99 -16.82
C ILE A 103 4.86 0.70 -17.23
N ASP A 104 5.35 1.53 -18.13
CA ASP A 104 6.73 1.43 -18.57
C ASP A 104 7.60 2.15 -17.55
N MET A 105 8.31 1.37 -16.76
CA MET A 105 9.14 1.92 -15.68
C MET A 105 10.59 2.13 -16.11
N GLY A 106 10.84 1.97 -17.40
CA GLY A 106 12.19 2.12 -17.91
C GLY A 106 13.05 0.91 -17.61
N PRO A 107 14.29 0.94 -18.07
CA PRO A 107 15.19 -0.20 -17.89
C PRO A 107 15.58 -0.35 -16.43
N THR A 108 15.83 -1.60 -16.04
CA THR A 108 16.35 -1.89 -14.72
C THR A 108 17.87 -1.71 -14.76
N GLU A 109 18.37 -1.02 -13.79
CA GLU A 109 19.81 -0.77 -13.77
C GLU A 109 20.51 -1.67 -12.77
#